data_6a5d15f0b6d0e90758ea8313ec9bba5c
#
_entry.id   6a5d15f0b6d0e90758ea8313ec9bba5c
#
_cell.length_a   1.000
_cell.length_b   1.000
_cell.length_c   1.000
_cell.angle_alpha   90.00
_cell.angle_beta   90.00
_cell.angle_gamma   90.00
#
_symmetry.space_group_name_H-M   'P 1'
#
loop_
_entity.id
_entity.type
_entity.pdbx_description
1 polymer ?
#
loop_
_entity_poly.entity_id
_entity_poly.type
_entity_poly.pdbx_seq_one_letter_code
_entity_poly.pdbx_strand_id
1 'polypeptide(L)'
;WVNSMIDKSPSTVKARLAAANHLINWLGQKWPEHLVRPKSGKKLPRTLTSRELTMVKHAASCSEDPLANLVVTMILDTGLRVSEICDLEISQIDLHDNSAMVIDGKGGKDRLVLFTDSTVASIESWLPLREARNPEGDHLLVTKRGDALQSRSVQRLMDKLADEAGMPRGRLTPHVLRHNFATGLLERGADLVSIQRLLGHASIATTRVYLEISDQTLREIYKRATSIEVEEDES
;
A
#
# COMPACT_ATOMS: atom_id res chain seq x y z
N TRP A 1 25.38 -1.37 -24.69
CA TRP A 1 24.32 -0.96 -23.77
C TRP A 1 23.73 -2.16 -23.00
N VAL A 2 23.35 -3.27 -23.63
CA VAL A 2 22.87 -4.49 -22.93
C VAL A 2 23.92 -5.03 -21.97
N ASN A 3 25.18 -5.10 -22.40
CA ASN A 3 26.28 -5.59 -21.56
C ASN A 3 26.55 -4.70 -20.33
N SER A 4 26.20 -3.40 -20.37
CA SER A 4 26.32 -2.51 -19.22
C SER A 4 25.25 -2.74 -18.12
N MET A 5 24.37 -3.75 -18.33
CA MET A 5 23.30 -4.09 -17.39
C MET A 5 23.54 -5.41 -16.65
N ILE A 6 24.67 -6.10 -16.89
CA ILE A 6 24.98 -7.42 -16.30
C ILE A 6 24.95 -7.35 -14.76
N ASP A 7 25.44 -6.26 -14.16
CA ASP A 7 25.49 -6.07 -12.70
C ASP A 7 24.21 -5.44 -12.10
N LYS A 8 23.18 -5.24 -12.91
CA LYS A 8 21.94 -4.60 -12.43
C LYS A 8 20.90 -5.65 -12.01
N SER A 9 20.04 -5.24 -11.07
CA SER A 9 18.94 -6.11 -10.64
C SER A 9 18.02 -6.48 -11.82
N PRO A 10 17.42 -7.67 -11.84
CA PRO A 10 16.49 -8.09 -12.90
C PRO A 10 15.34 -7.11 -13.13
N SER A 11 14.85 -6.43 -12.09
CA SER A 11 13.83 -5.39 -12.19
C SER A 11 14.32 -4.14 -12.92
N THR A 12 15.55 -3.70 -12.63
CA THR A 12 16.20 -2.57 -13.32
C THR A 12 16.43 -2.87 -14.79
N VAL A 13 16.91 -4.08 -15.09
CA VAL A 13 17.08 -4.55 -16.47
C VAL A 13 15.74 -4.56 -17.21
N LYS A 14 14.68 -5.10 -16.60
CA LYS A 14 13.34 -5.14 -17.17
C LYS A 14 12.79 -3.74 -17.49
N ALA A 15 12.94 -2.78 -16.56
CA ALA A 15 12.48 -1.41 -16.76
C ALA A 15 13.23 -0.73 -17.92
N ARG A 16 14.54 -0.89 -18.00
CA ARG A 16 15.35 -0.34 -19.09
C ARG A 16 15.03 -0.98 -20.45
N LEU A 17 14.83 -2.30 -20.48
CA LEU A 17 14.43 -3.00 -21.70
C LEU A 17 13.02 -2.59 -22.15
N ALA A 18 12.09 -2.32 -21.24
CA ALA A 18 10.77 -1.80 -21.58
C ALA A 18 10.86 -0.40 -22.21
N ALA A 19 11.67 0.50 -21.65
CA ALA A 19 11.91 1.84 -22.23
C ALA A 19 12.55 1.74 -23.62
N ALA A 20 13.55 0.87 -23.79
CA ALA A 20 14.17 0.63 -25.09
C ALA A 20 13.18 0.07 -26.12
N ASN A 21 12.33 -0.88 -25.71
CA ASN A 21 11.29 -1.43 -26.59
C ASN A 21 10.28 -0.35 -27.04
N HIS A 22 9.93 0.57 -26.13
CA HIS A 22 9.05 1.69 -26.47
C HIS A 22 9.69 2.59 -27.54
N LEU A 23 10.98 2.92 -27.40
CA LEU A 23 11.73 3.71 -28.38
C LEU A 23 11.84 2.97 -29.73
N ILE A 24 12.17 1.68 -29.72
CA ILE A 24 12.29 0.85 -30.94
C ILE A 24 10.94 0.81 -31.69
N ASN A 25 9.84 0.63 -30.97
CA ASN A 25 8.49 0.65 -31.57
C ASN A 25 8.14 2.04 -32.15
N TRP A 26 8.51 3.12 -31.44
CA TRP A 26 8.30 4.49 -31.94
C TRP A 26 9.09 4.77 -33.22
N LEU A 27 10.28 4.18 -33.36
CA LEU A 27 11.09 4.23 -34.59
C LEU A 27 10.59 3.30 -35.70
N GLY A 28 9.47 2.60 -35.53
CA GLY A 28 8.92 1.65 -36.50
C GLY A 28 9.77 0.37 -36.65
N GLN A 29 10.69 0.13 -35.73
CA GLN A 29 11.59 -1.04 -35.74
C GLN A 29 11.02 -2.17 -34.88
N LYS A 30 11.39 -3.43 -35.20
CA LYS A 30 11.03 -4.61 -34.40
C LYS A 30 12.07 -4.87 -33.33
N TRP A 31 11.61 -5.40 -32.18
CA TRP A 31 12.49 -5.85 -31.11
C TRP A 31 13.41 -6.97 -31.62
N PRO A 32 14.74 -6.90 -31.37
CA PRO A 32 15.67 -7.93 -31.78
C PRO A 32 15.35 -9.28 -31.11
N GLU A 33 15.10 -10.31 -31.91
CA GLU A 33 14.67 -11.64 -31.41
C GLU A 33 15.68 -12.32 -30.48
N HIS A 34 16.98 -12.04 -30.66
CA HIS A 34 18.06 -12.58 -29.84
C HIS A 34 18.18 -11.95 -28.44
N LEU A 35 17.46 -10.82 -28.19
CA LEU A 35 17.46 -10.18 -26.89
C LEU A 35 16.38 -10.79 -25.98
N VAL A 36 16.75 -11.82 -25.24
CA VAL A 36 15.86 -12.48 -24.27
C VAL A 36 15.68 -11.59 -23.03
N ARG A 37 14.41 -11.36 -22.67
CA ARG A 37 14.10 -10.61 -21.44
C ARG A 37 14.42 -11.49 -20.22
N PRO A 38 15.14 -10.96 -19.21
CA PRO A 38 15.44 -11.76 -18.03
C PRO A 38 14.15 -12.18 -17.32
N LYS A 39 14.02 -13.46 -17.01
CA LYS A 39 12.95 -13.96 -16.17
C LYS A 39 13.21 -13.44 -14.75
N SER A 40 12.38 -12.55 -14.26
CA SER A 40 12.37 -12.23 -12.84
C SER A 40 11.77 -13.43 -12.11
N GLY A 41 12.51 -14.04 -11.20
CA GLY A 41 11.92 -14.99 -10.26
C GLY A 41 10.74 -14.30 -9.56
N LYS A 42 9.64 -15.02 -9.38
CA LYS A 42 8.52 -14.56 -8.56
C LYS A 42 9.05 -14.38 -7.13
N LYS A 43 9.29 -13.15 -6.72
CA LYS A 43 9.53 -12.87 -5.30
C LYS A 43 8.15 -12.86 -4.65
N LEU A 44 7.93 -13.74 -3.67
CA LEU A 44 6.76 -13.69 -2.81
C LEU A 44 6.64 -12.27 -2.25
N PRO A 45 5.44 -11.72 -2.18
CA PRO A 45 5.20 -10.43 -1.57
C PRO A 45 5.73 -10.45 -0.13
N ARG A 46 6.52 -9.46 0.24
CA ARG A 46 7.10 -9.36 1.59
C ARG A 46 6.08 -8.71 2.51
N THR A 47 5.19 -9.50 3.10
CA THR A 47 4.36 -9.05 4.23
C THR A 47 5.17 -9.02 5.52
N LEU A 48 4.76 -8.19 6.46
CA LEU A 48 5.23 -8.26 7.84
C LEU A 48 4.47 -9.38 8.56
N THR A 49 5.15 -10.09 9.41
CA THR A 49 4.53 -11.05 10.33
C THR A 49 3.69 -10.32 11.38
N SER A 50 2.78 -11.01 12.07
CA SER A 50 1.98 -10.43 13.15
C SER A 50 2.86 -9.82 14.25
N ARG A 51 3.99 -10.46 14.57
CA ARG A 51 4.97 -9.94 15.53
C ARG A 51 5.60 -8.63 15.03
N GLU A 52 6.06 -8.58 13.79
CA GLU A 52 6.63 -7.37 13.18
C GLU A 52 5.61 -6.23 13.13
N LEU A 53 4.34 -6.53 12.80
CA LEU A 53 3.25 -5.54 12.82
C LEU A 53 3.02 -4.96 14.23
N THR A 54 3.04 -5.80 15.25
CA THR A 54 2.92 -5.35 16.65
C THR A 54 4.09 -4.44 17.03
N MET A 55 5.31 -4.80 16.65
CA MET A 55 6.50 -3.98 16.90
C MET A 55 6.43 -2.62 16.20
N VAL A 56 5.99 -2.60 14.92
CA VAL A 56 5.82 -1.35 14.15
C VAL A 56 4.74 -0.46 14.77
N LYS A 57 3.58 -1.02 15.11
CA LYS A 57 2.50 -0.27 15.77
C LYS A 57 2.95 0.30 17.12
N HIS A 58 3.69 -0.46 17.90
CA HIS A 58 4.24 0.00 19.17
C HIS A 58 5.26 1.14 18.96
N ALA A 59 6.23 0.97 18.05
CA ALA A 59 7.19 2.02 17.73
C ALA A 59 6.48 3.29 17.24
N ALA A 60 5.45 3.17 16.40
CA ALA A 60 4.69 4.29 15.91
C ALA A 60 3.91 5.02 17.02
N SER A 61 3.31 4.30 17.95
CA SER A 61 2.56 4.88 19.09
C SER A 61 3.47 5.53 20.13
N CYS A 62 4.71 5.06 20.28
CA CYS A 62 5.71 5.61 21.19
C CYS A 62 6.59 6.69 20.53
N SER A 63 6.41 6.96 19.23
CA SER A 63 7.22 7.93 18.51
C SER A 63 6.97 9.36 19.01
N GLU A 64 8.04 10.15 19.12
CA GLU A 64 7.94 11.58 19.42
C GLU A 64 7.23 12.38 18.31
N ASP A 65 7.18 11.83 17.08
CA ASP A 65 6.46 12.44 15.98
C ASP A 65 5.04 11.83 15.88
N PRO A 66 3.98 12.61 16.23
CA PRO A 66 2.60 12.12 16.19
C PRO A 66 2.15 11.71 14.78
N LEU A 67 2.80 12.19 13.72
CA LEU A 67 2.60 11.71 12.36
C LEU A 67 2.89 10.22 12.19
N ALA A 68 3.79 9.66 13.00
CA ALA A 68 4.19 8.25 12.87
C ALA A 68 3.00 7.31 13.07
N ASN A 69 2.26 7.52 14.16
CA ASN A 69 1.08 6.71 14.46
C ASN A 69 -0.02 6.88 13.40
N LEU A 70 -0.33 8.12 13.05
CA LEU A 70 -1.36 8.42 12.04
C LEU A 70 -1.04 7.77 10.69
N VAL A 71 0.18 7.95 10.17
CA VAL A 71 0.58 7.41 8.86
C VAL A 71 0.55 5.87 8.85
N VAL A 72 1.06 5.22 9.90
CA VAL A 72 1.07 3.76 10.01
C VAL A 72 -0.36 3.23 10.08
N THR A 73 -1.21 3.81 10.94
CA THR A 73 -2.61 3.39 11.11
C THR A 73 -3.38 3.59 9.80
N MET A 74 -3.28 4.76 9.17
CA MET A 74 -3.97 5.02 7.91
C MET A 74 -3.59 4.03 6.81
N ILE A 75 -2.29 3.74 6.62
CA ILE A 75 -1.88 2.80 5.56
C ILE A 75 -2.35 1.38 5.88
N LEU A 76 -2.28 0.93 7.14
CA LEU A 76 -2.67 -0.41 7.55
C LEU A 76 -4.19 -0.64 7.51
N ASP A 77 -4.98 0.41 7.71
CA ASP A 77 -6.44 0.28 7.79
C ASP A 77 -7.14 0.59 6.46
N THR A 78 -6.52 1.41 5.61
CA THR A 78 -7.13 1.85 4.34
C THR A 78 -6.44 1.30 3.10
N GLY A 79 -5.19 0.90 3.23
CA GLY A 79 -4.36 0.50 2.10
C GLY A 79 -4.06 1.63 1.11
N LEU A 80 -4.14 2.90 1.52
CA LEU A 80 -3.78 4.04 0.67
C LEU A 80 -2.34 3.96 0.16
N ARG A 81 -2.11 4.44 -1.06
CA ARG A 81 -0.74 4.65 -1.57
C ARG A 81 -0.09 5.81 -0.84
N VAL A 82 1.24 5.79 -0.76
CA VAL A 82 1.98 6.87 -0.09
C VAL A 82 1.73 8.25 -0.72
N SER A 83 1.53 8.34 -2.02
CA SER A 83 1.14 9.59 -2.69
C SER A 83 -0.28 10.00 -2.28
N GLU A 84 -1.23 9.07 -2.30
CA GLU A 84 -2.63 9.34 -1.96
C GLU A 84 -2.79 9.85 -0.52
N ILE A 85 -2.04 9.26 0.44
CA ILE A 85 -2.09 9.74 1.83
C ILE A 85 -1.43 11.11 2.01
N CYS A 86 -0.40 11.42 1.20
CA CYS A 86 0.23 12.73 1.22
C CYS A 86 -0.63 13.81 0.57
N ASP A 87 -1.38 13.45 -0.47
CA ASP A 87 -2.22 14.35 -1.25
C ASP A 87 -3.64 14.49 -0.66
N LEU A 88 -3.99 13.71 0.39
CA LEU A 88 -5.31 13.72 1.01
C LEU A 88 -5.55 15.06 1.73
N GLU A 89 -6.66 15.71 1.39
CA GLU A 89 -7.11 16.98 1.96
C GLU A 89 -8.20 16.77 3.03
N ILE A 90 -8.28 17.66 4.01
CA ILE A 90 -9.30 17.59 5.07
C ILE A 90 -10.71 17.69 4.49
N SER A 91 -10.91 18.54 3.47
CA SER A 91 -12.16 18.67 2.73
C SER A 91 -12.68 17.38 2.09
N GLN A 92 -11.82 16.39 1.89
CA GLN A 92 -12.15 15.07 1.34
C GLN A 92 -12.53 14.04 2.42
N ILE A 93 -12.41 14.41 3.71
CA ILE A 93 -12.60 13.49 4.85
C ILE A 93 -13.95 13.77 5.50
N ASP A 94 -14.74 12.70 5.67
CA ASP A 94 -15.95 12.69 6.47
C ASP A 94 -15.72 11.81 7.71
N LEU A 95 -15.45 12.45 8.84
CA LEU A 95 -15.24 11.74 10.12
C LEU A 95 -16.55 11.20 10.70
N HIS A 96 -17.71 11.74 10.31
CA HIS A 96 -19.01 11.25 10.76
C HIS A 96 -19.37 9.94 10.06
N ASP A 97 -19.04 9.84 8.76
CA ASP A 97 -19.27 8.63 7.95
C ASP A 97 -18.04 7.70 7.93
N ASN A 98 -17.01 8.00 8.72
CA ASN A 98 -15.76 7.23 8.80
C ASN A 98 -15.16 6.95 7.41
N SER A 99 -15.10 7.97 6.56
CA SER A 99 -14.72 7.79 5.17
C SER A 99 -13.90 8.97 4.61
N ALA A 100 -13.31 8.76 3.45
CA ALA A 100 -12.74 9.82 2.63
C ALA A 100 -12.90 9.52 1.14
N MET A 101 -12.98 10.58 0.32
CA MET A 101 -12.96 10.47 -1.13
C MET A 101 -11.53 10.73 -1.64
N VAL A 102 -10.88 9.70 -2.16
CA VAL A 102 -9.57 9.85 -2.82
C VAL A 102 -9.78 10.16 -4.28
N ILE A 103 -9.32 11.33 -4.69
CA ILE A 103 -9.37 11.81 -6.06
C ILE A 103 -8.08 11.40 -6.75
N ASP A 104 -8.16 10.52 -7.75
CA ASP A 104 -6.98 10.04 -8.49
C ASP A 104 -6.79 10.88 -9.76
N GLY A 105 -6.04 11.97 -9.65
CA GLY A 105 -5.84 12.98 -10.70
C GLY A 105 -5.13 12.52 -11.98
N LYS A 106 -4.74 11.24 -12.11
CA LYS A 106 -3.98 10.73 -13.27
C LYS A 106 -4.75 9.66 -14.05
N GLY A 107 -5.95 10.02 -14.56
CA GLY A 107 -6.79 9.10 -15.35
C GLY A 107 -7.39 7.96 -14.53
N GLY A 108 -7.31 8.06 -13.23
CA GLY A 108 -7.89 7.17 -12.27
C GLY A 108 -9.33 7.55 -11.95
N LYS A 109 -10.02 6.62 -11.37
CA LYS A 109 -11.37 6.83 -10.87
C LYS A 109 -11.28 7.23 -9.41
N ASP A 110 -12.04 8.24 -9.02
CA ASP A 110 -12.25 8.56 -7.62
C ASP A 110 -12.77 7.33 -6.89
N ARG A 111 -12.35 7.15 -5.64
CA ARG A 111 -12.81 6.03 -4.84
C ARG A 111 -13.04 6.42 -3.40
N LEU A 112 -14.05 5.81 -2.82
CA LEU A 112 -14.31 5.87 -1.40
C LEU A 112 -13.26 5.03 -0.65
N VAL A 113 -12.78 5.58 0.45
CA VAL A 113 -11.91 4.91 1.42
C VAL A 113 -12.63 4.90 2.76
N LEU A 114 -12.64 3.76 3.43
CA LEU A 114 -13.30 3.60 4.72
C LEU A 114 -12.26 3.63 5.84
N PHE A 115 -12.60 4.27 6.94
CA PHE A 115 -11.79 4.35 8.14
C PHE A 115 -12.31 3.40 9.22
N THR A 116 -11.39 2.88 10.01
CA THR A 116 -11.73 2.25 11.29
C THR A 116 -11.86 3.32 12.38
N ASP A 117 -12.48 2.98 13.50
CA ASP A 117 -12.55 3.89 14.67
C ASP A 117 -11.15 4.29 15.14
N SER A 118 -10.17 3.39 15.01
CA SER A 118 -8.75 3.67 15.32
C SER A 118 -8.16 4.75 14.39
N THR A 119 -8.49 4.70 13.11
CA THR A 119 -8.07 5.71 12.14
C THR A 119 -8.72 7.06 12.44
N VAL A 120 -10.02 7.09 12.71
CA VAL A 120 -10.76 8.30 13.08
C VAL A 120 -10.14 8.94 14.34
N ALA A 121 -9.95 8.17 15.41
CA ALA A 121 -9.33 8.65 16.64
C ALA A 121 -7.91 9.21 16.42
N SER A 122 -7.14 8.57 15.51
CA SER A 122 -5.80 9.05 15.15
C SER A 122 -5.85 10.36 14.36
N ILE A 123 -6.83 10.54 13.47
CA ILE A 123 -7.05 11.78 12.72
C ILE A 123 -7.50 12.89 13.70
N GLU A 124 -8.49 12.64 14.55
CA GLU A 124 -8.99 13.62 15.54
C GLU A 124 -7.89 14.10 16.47
N SER A 125 -7.04 13.17 16.93
CA SER A 125 -5.88 13.51 17.79
C SER A 125 -4.83 14.33 17.03
N TRP A 126 -4.73 14.15 15.72
CA TRP A 126 -3.78 14.87 14.87
C TRP A 126 -4.24 16.28 14.50
N LEU A 127 -5.51 16.51 14.27
CA LEU A 127 -6.03 17.80 13.77
C LEU A 127 -5.59 19.01 14.61
N PRO A 128 -5.67 19.03 15.97
CA PRO A 128 -5.17 20.13 16.76
C PRO A 128 -3.67 20.38 16.61
N LEU A 129 -2.88 19.29 16.47
CA LEU A 129 -1.43 19.38 16.29
C LEU A 129 -1.07 19.89 14.89
N ARG A 130 -1.89 19.56 13.89
CA ARG A 130 -1.77 20.09 12.53
C ARG A 130 -2.00 21.61 12.52
N GLU A 131 -3.08 22.07 13.14
CA GLU A 131 -3.40 23.49 13.21
C GLU A 131 -2.30 24.30 13.93
N ALA A 132 -1.70 23.74 14.98
CA ALA A 132 -0.56 24.36 15.68
C ALA A 132 0.70 24.50 14.80
N ARG A 133 0.76 23.82 13.65
CA ARG A 133 1.86 23.94 12.67
C ARG A 133 1.62 25.03 11.63
N ASN A 134 0.51 25.80 11.71
CA ASN A 134 0.11 26.83 10.76
C ASN A 134 0.19 26.37 9.30
N PRO A 135 -0.64 25.41 8.88
CA PRO A 135 -0.56 24.81 7.56
C PRO A 135 -0.90 25.81 6.45
N GLU A 136 -0.15 25.79 5.35
CA GLU A 136 -0.37 26.67 4.19
C GLU A 136 -1.53 26.19 3.28
N GLY A 137 -2.07 24.99 3.50
CA GLY A 137 -3.12 24.41 2.66
C GLY A 137 -3.99 23.41 3.41
N ASP A 138 -4.84 22.71 2.67
CA ASP A 138 -5.85 21.80 3.22
C ASP A 138 -5.35 20.35 3.39
N HIS A 139 -4.08 20.05 3.09
CA HIS A 139 -3.54 18.71 3.26
C HIS A 139 -3.66 18.20 4.69
N LEU A 140 -4.14 16.96 4.84
CA LEU A 140 -4.22 16.33 6.16
C LEU A 140 -2.85 16.21 6.82
N LEU A 141 -1.84 15.78 6.07
CA LEU A 141 -0.51 15.54 6.60
C LEU A 141 0.42 16.71 6.28
N VAL A 142 0.92 17.38 7.32
CA VAL A 142 1.83 18.51 7.18
C VAL A 142 3.12 18.30 7.97
N THR A 143 4.21 18.88 7.47
CA THR A 143 5.51 18.90 8.16
C THR A 143 5.47 19.80 9.41
N LYS A 144 6.53 19.79 10.21
CA LYS A 144 6.66 20.73 11.35
C LYS A 144 6.65 22.21 10.95
N ARG A 145 6.83 22.52 9.66
CA ARG A 145 6.79 23.90 9.11
C ARG A 145 5.44 24.28 8.52
N GLY A 146 4.47 23.37 8.50
CA GLY A 146 3.17 23.60 7.88
C GLY A 146 3.06 23.19 6.41
N ASP A 147 4.17 22.86 5.72
CA ASP A 147 4.15 22.42 4.34
C ASP A 147 3.52 21.02 4.19
N ALA A 148 2.91 20.72 3.05
CA ALA A 148 2.38 19.39 2.73
C ALA A 148 3.47 18.31 2.87
N LEU A 149 3.12 17.20 3.51
CA LEU A 149 4.04 16.08 3.70
C LEU A 149 4.28 15.36 2.36
N GLN A 150 5.53 15.12 2.03
CA GLN A 150 5.89 14.44 0.77
C GLN A 150 6.16 12.95 0.98
N SER A 151 5.93 12.14 -0.04
CA SER A 151 6.18 10.69 -0.03
C SER A 151 7.60 10.31 0.44
N ARG A 152 8.60 11.13 0.13
CA ARG A 152 9.98 10.92 0.60
C ARG A 152 10.12 11.08 2.12
N SER A 153 9.36 11.99 2.72
CA SER A 153 9.34 12.18 4.18
C SER A 153 8.67 10.99 4.87
N VAL A 154 7.59 10.46 4.30
CA VAL A 154 6.97 9.21 4.78
C VAL A 154 7.95 8.04 4.69
N GLN A 155 8.73 7.93 3.61
CA GLN A 155 9.75 6.88 3.51
C GLN A 155 10.81 6.99 4.61
N ARG A 156 11.30 8.20 4.91
CA ARG A 156 12.25 8.42 6.02
C ARG A 156 11.63 8.09 7.38
N LEU A 157 10.34 8.40 7.57
CA LEU A 157 9.60 8.03 8.77
C LEU A 157 9.55 6.51 8.93
N MET A 158 9.28 5.76 7.85
CA MET A 158 9.30 4.30 7.87
C MET A 158 10.69 3.74 8.20
N ASP A 159 11.75 4.32 7.62
CA ASP A 159 13.13 3.91 7.93
C ASP A 159 13.45 4.12 9.42
N LYS A 160 13.04 5.27 10.01
CA LYS A 160 13.21 5.55 11.45
C LYS A 160 12.44 4.55 12.31
N LEU A 161 11.16 4.30 11.99
CA LEU A 161 10.34 3.32 12.73
C LEU A 161 10.88 1.89 12.61
N ALA A 162 11.47 1.53 11.47
CA ALA A 162 12.13 0.23 11.31
C ALA A 162 13.32 0.10 12.25
N ASP A 163 14.16 1.14 12.34
CA ASP A 163 15.31 1.17 13.25
C ASP A 163 14.85 1.08 14.73
N GLU A 164 13.81 1.84 15.13
CA GLU A 164 13.22 1.80 16.48
C GLU A 164 12.60 0.44 16.81
N ALA A 165 12.00 -0.22 15.82
CA ALA A 165 11.45 -1.58 15.96
C ALA A 165 12.49 -2.69 15.84
N GLY A 166 13.78 -2.37 15.69
CA GLY A 166 14.86 -3.35 15.53
C GLY A 166 14.76 -4.16 14.24
N MET A 167 14.17 -3.61 13.19
CA MET A 167 13.95 -4.28 11.91
C MET A 167 15.05 -3.95 10.89
N PRO A 168 15.39 -4.87 9.98
CA PRO A 168 16.35 -4.60 8.92
C PRO A 168 15.87 -3.43 8.03
N ARG A 169 16.81 -2.57 7.61
CA ARG A 169 16.54 -1.45 6.73
C ARG A 169 15.82 -1.90 5.46
N GLY A 170 14.80 -1.16 5.04
CA GLY A 170 13.97 -1.47 3.88
C GLY A 170 12.99 -2.65 4.10
N ARG A 171 12.90 -3.20 5.30
CA ARG A 171 11.88 -4.18 5.68
C ARG A 171 10.51 -3.52 5.84
N LEU A 172 10.46 -2.34 6.46
CA LEU A 172 9.27 -1.51 6.62
C LEU A 172 9.21 -0.45 5.51
N THR A 173 8.16 -0.45 4.73
CA THR A 173 7.88 0.56 3.71
C THR A 173 6.37 0.78 3.61
N PRO A 174 5.90 1.94 3.11
CA PRO A 174 4.47 2.16 2.88
C PRO A 174 3.84 1.07 1.99
N HIS A 175 4.61 0.58 1.01
CA HIS A 175 4.14 -0.47 0.12
C HIS A 175 3.95 -1.82 0.82
N VAL A 176 4.83 -2.15 1.77
CA VAL A 176 4.71 -3.34 2.61
C VAL A 176 3.50 -3.25 3.53
N LEU A 177 3.25 -2.10 4.18
CA LEU A 177 2.06 -1.89 5.01
C LEU A 177 0.77 -2.02 4.20
N ARG A 178 0.70 -1.39 3.03
CA ARG A 178 -0.44 -1.55 2.11
C ARG A 178 -0.62 -3.00 1.66
N HIS A 179 0.47 -3.73 1.49
CA HIS A 179 0.41 -5.16 1.17
C HIS A 179 -0.15 -5.97 2.34
N ASN A 180 0.26 -5.67 3.59
CA ASN A 180 -0.32 -6.26 4.79
C ASN A 180 -1.83 -5.98 4.92
N PHE A 181 -2.30 -4.77 4.58
CA PHE A 181 -3.74 -4.46 4.52
C PHE A 181 -4.48 -5.42 3.59
N ALA A 182 -4.01 -5.53 2.33
CA ALA A 182 -4.65 -6.39 1.35
C ALA A 182 -4.65 -7.87 1.74
N THR A 183 -3.51 -8.36 2.25
CA THR A 183 -3.36 -9.74 2.71
C THR A 183 -4.26 -10.02 3.91
N GLY A 184 -4.27 -9.11 4.89
CA GLY A 184 -5.13 -9.25 6.07
C GLY A 184 -6.63 -9.22 5.74
N LEU A 185 -7.07 -8.48 4.72
CA LEU A 185 -8.46 -8.54 4.24
C LEU A 185 -8.76 -9.91 3.64
N LEU A 186 -7.86 -10.44 2.81
CA LEU A 186 -8.04 -11.75 2.19
C LEU A 186 -8.06 -12.87 3.23
N GLU A 187 -7.17 -12.84 4.22
CA GLU A 187 -7.14 -13.79 5.34
C GLU A 187 -8.43 -13.77 6.18
N ARG A 188 -9.09 -12.62 6.25
CA ARG A 188 -10.41 -12.46 6.89
C ARG A 188 -11.58 -12.80 5.98
N GLY A 189 -11.32 -13.30 4.77
CA GLY A 189 -12.34 -13.80 3.84
C GLY A 189 -12.93 -12.76 2.89
N ALA A 190 -12.34 -11.56 2.79
CA ALA A 190 -12.78 -10.59 1.79
C ALA A 190 -12.46 -11.11 0.37
N ASP A 191 -13.40 -10.93 -0.56
CA ASP A 191 -13.22 -11.32 -1.94
C ASP A 191 -12.26 -10.38 -2.69
N LEU A 192 -11.63 -10.92 -3.74
CA LEU A 192 -10.62 -10.18 -4.51
C LEU A 192 -11.16 -8.95 -5.23
N VAL A 193 -12.43 -8.95 -5.62
CA VAL A 193 -13.05 -7.82 -6.32
C VAL A 193 -13.23 -6.67 -5.35
N SER A 194 -13.68 -6.96 -4.12
CA SER A 194 -13.79 -5.98 -3.04
C SER A 194 -12.42 -5.41 -2.66
N ILE A 195 -11.40 -6.26 -2.51
CA ILE A 195 -10.02 -5.81 -2.24
C ILE A 195 -9.50 -4.93 -3.39
N GLN A 196 -9.76 -5.32 -4.63
CA GLN A 196 -9.37 -4.53 -5.80
C GLN A 196 -10.00 -3.14 -5.80
N ARG A 197 -11.30 -3.04 -5.48
CA ARG A 197 -12.02 -1.76 -5.38
C ARG A 197 -11.44 -0.88 -4.28
N LEU A 198 -11.23 -1.43 -3.08
CA LEU A 198 -10.65 -0.72 -1.94
C LEU A 198 -9.24 -0.19 -2.25
N LEU A 199 -8.43 -0.99 -2.95
CA LEU A 199 -7.07 -0.59 -3.33
C LEU A 199 -7.02 0.36 -4.54
N GLY A 200 -8.11 0.52 -5.31
CA GLY A 200 -8.12 1.31 -6.54
C GLY A 200 -7.17 0.73 -7.61
N HIS A 201 -7.19 -0.59 -7.80
CA HIS A 201 -6.41 -1.23 -8.85
C HIS A 201 -7.17 -1.21 -10.17
N ALA A 202 -6.58 -0.59 -11.20
CA ALA A 202 -7.16 -0.56 -12.55
C ALA A 202 -7.20 -1.94 -13.23
N SER A 203 -6.48 -2.94 -12.71
CA SER A 203 -6.38 -4.29 -13.29
C SER A 203 -6.33 -5.38 -12.22
N ILE A 204 -7.12 -6.43 -12.42
CA ILE A 204 -7.10 -7.67 -11.63
C ILE A 204 -5.69 -8.31 -11.60
N ALA A 205 -4.87 -8.11 -12.65
CA ALA A 205 -3.51 -8.64 -12.70
C ALA A 205 -2.63 -8.15 -11.53
N THR A 206 -2.86 -6.94 -11.03
CA THR A 206 -2.17 -6.39 -9.85
C THR A 206 -2.66 -7.03 -8.55
N THR A 207 -3.93 -7.40 -8.49
CA THR A 207 -4.54 -8.05 -7.32
C THR A 207 -4.23 -9.54 -7.27
N ARG A 208 -3.96 -10.17 -8.43
CA ARG A 208 -3.51 -11.59 -8.52
C ARG A 208 -2.21 -11.87 -7.78
N VAL A 209 -1.37 -10.86 -7.56
CA VAL A 209 -0.15 -11.01 -6.73
C VAL A 209 -0.50 -11.47 -5.31
N TYR A 210 -1.70 -11.19 -4.82
CA TYR A 210 -2.20 -11.61 -3.52
C TYR A 210 -2.79 -13.01 -3.51
N LEU A 211 -3.08 -13.61 -4.68
CA LEU A 211 -3.60 -14.98 -4.82
C LEU A 211 -2.53 -16.07 -4.56
N GLU A 212 -1.26 -15.72 -4.54
CA GLU A 212 -0.18 -16.65 -4.18
C GLU A 212 -0.09 -16.85 -2.65
N ILE A 213 -1.13 -16.43 -1.91
CA ILE A 213 -1.21 -16.58 -0.47
C ILE A 213 -1.64 -18.00 -0.16
N SER A 214 -0.85 -18.59 0.68
CA SER A 214 -0.80 -19.95 1.22
C SER A 214 -1.97 -20.89 0.87
N ASP A 215 -1.64 -22.12 0.53
CA ASP A 215 -2.59 -23.26 0.43
C ASP A 215 -3.51 -23.39 1.66
N GLN A 216 -3.13 -22.81 2.80
CA GLN A 216 -3.91 -22.79 4.04
C GLN A 216 -5.14 -21.89 3.93
N THR A 217 -5.00 -20.66 3.40
CA THR A 217 -6.13 -19.74 3.19
C THR A 217 -7.10 -20.30 2.15
N LEU A 218 -6.58 -20.95 1.10
CA LEU A 218 -7.43 -21.61 0.11
C LEU A 218 -8.25 -22.75 0.72
N ARG A 219 -7.66 -23.54 1.61
CA ARG A 219 -8.35 -24.62 2.35
C ARG A 219 -9.39 -24.08 3.32
N GLU A 220 -9.15 -22.95 3.95
CA GLU A 220 -10.11 -22.31 4.88
C GLU A 220 -11.30 -21.72 4.12
N ILE A 221 -11.08 -21.08 2.98
CA ILE A 221 -12.15 -20.59 2.10
C ILE A 221 -12.97 -21.75 1.58
N TYR A 222 -12.33 -22.84 1.14
CA TYR A 222 -13.02 -24.04 0.68
C TYR A 222 -13.88 -24.67 1.78
N LYS A 223 -13.33 -24.82 3.00
CA LYS A 223 -14.09 -25.32 4.14
C LYS A 223 -15.29 -24.47 4.49
N ARG A 224 -15.16 -23.14 4.47
CA ARG A 224 -16.31 -22.22 4.69
C ARG A 224 -17.38 -22.37 3.62
N ALA A 225 -16.98 -22.40 2.33
CA ALA A 225 -17.91 -22.54 1.23
C ALA A 225 -18.67 -23.87 1.27
N THR A 226 -18.01 -24.95 1.66
CA THR A 226 -18.64 -26.29 1.76
C THR A 226 -19.39 -26.52 3.07
N SER A 227 -19.17 -25.73 4.13
CA SER A 227 -19.91 -25.84 5.40
C SER A 227 -21.28 -25.15 5.35
N ILE A 228 -21.51 -24.24 4.39
CA ILE A 228 -22.80 -23.54 4.21
C ILE A 228 -23.84 -24.43 3.54
N GLU A 229 -23.42 -25.46 2.78
CA GLU A 229 -24.36 -26.39 2.11
C GLU A 229 -25.03 -27.42 3.05
N VAL A 230 -24.57 -27.53 4.31
CA VAL A 230 -25.09 -28.55 5.26
C VAL A 230 -26.23 -28.02 6.14
N GLU A 231 -26.46 -26.70 6.20
CA GLU A 231 -27.50 -26.11 7.06
C GLU A 231 -28.84 -25.86 6.33
N GLU A 232 -28.91 -25.98 4.99
CA GLU A 232 -30.18 -25.74 4.22
C GLU A 232 -31.02 -26.99 4.00
N ASP A 233 -30.55 -28.21 4.33
CA ASP A 233 -31.30 -29.48 4.11
C ASP A 233 -32.00 -30.02 5.38
N GLU A 234 -32.04 -29.29 6.49
CA GLU A 234 -32.75 -29.70 7.73
C GLU A 234 -33.92 -28.77 8.14
N SER A 235 -34.61 -28.17 7.16
CA SER A 235 -35.82 -27.38 7.45
C SER A 235 -37.02 -27.84 6.67
#